data_747d9dbbab4378174a9781feb9d14cca
#
_entry.id   747d9dbbab4378174a9781feb9d14cca
#
_cell.length_a   1.000
_cell.length_b   1.000
_cell.length_c   1.000
_cell.angle_alpha   90.00
_cell.angle_beta   90.00
_cell.angle_gamma   90.00
#
_symmetry.space_group_name_H-M   'P 1'
#
loop_
_entity.id
_entity.type
_entity.pdbx_description
1 polymer ?
#
loop_
_entity_poly.entity_id
_entity_poly.type
_entity_poly.pdbx_seq_one_letter_code
_entity_poly.pdbx_strand_id
1 'polypeptide(L)'
;DPFAHAWEMFKITNFIRWFYEKPKFIRQVIERITDFNVEMIKQAADAKVDLIISGGDYSEKRGPLVPVRFFKDVIFPNLRRQVEAAHKAGLKFIKHSDGNLNPIVDDLANIVDGLHSLDPTAGMNIGDAKLRYGDRLILIGNVAVDNLCRKTKEEIVEETKECLKRAAPGGGYILSSSNSWYTGAKLENCLAMVDAGRKYGAYPINVP
;
A
#
# COMPACT_ATOMS: atom_id res chain seq x y z
N ASP A 1 5.25 9.30 3.01
CA ASP A 1 4.17 9.90 2.23
C ASP A 1 3.80 11.30 2.75
N PRO A 2 3.61 12.33 1.89
CA PRO A 2 3.39 13.72 2.33
C PRO A 2 2.13 13.91 3.16
N PHE A 3 1.04 13.22 2.80
CA PHE A 3 -0.22 13.31 3.55
C PHE A 3 -0.08 12.71 4.95
N ALA A 4 0.50 11.51 5.03
CA ALA A 4 0.70 10.84 6.31
C ALA A 4 1.64 11.64 7.21
N HIS A 5 2.80 12.07 6.73
CA HIS A 5 3.71 12.90 7.53
C HIS A 5 3.05 14.19 8.01
N ALA A 6 2.17 14.81 7.20
CA ALA A 6 1.49 16.03 7.63
C ALA A 6 0.54 15.77 8.81
N TRP A 7 -0.28 14.72 8.77
CA TRP A 7 -1.17 14.45 9.90
C TRP A 7 -0.46 13.83 11.11
N GLU A 8 0.65 13.10 10.91
CA GLU A 8 1.53 12.64 12.01
C GLU A 8 2.19 13.80 12.74
N MET A 9 2.78 14.76 12.00
CA MET A 9 3.42 15.96 12.58
C MET A 9 2.47 16.77 13.47
N PHE A 10 1.22 16.92 13.05
CA PHE A 10 0.25 17.78 13.74
C PHE A 10 -0.68 17.02 14.68
N LYS A 11 -0.63 15.70 14.72
CA LYS A 11 -1.67 14.79 15.19
C LYS A 11 -2.95 14.93 14.36
N ILE A 12 -3.60 13.83 14.07
CA ILE A 12 -4.76 13.77 13.15
C ILE A 12 -5.86 14.80 13.49
N THR A 13 -6.12 15.02 14.79
CA THR A 13 -7.15 15.98 15.24
C THR A 13 -6.84 17.42 14.79
N ASN A 14 -5.57 17.85 14.97
CA ASN A 14 -5.17 19.18 14.55
C ASN A 14 -5.09 19.29 13.02
N PHE A 15 -4.61 18.23 12.36
CA PHE A 15 -4.58 18.20 10.91
C PHE A 15 -5.98 18.38 10.32
N ILE A 16 -6.98 17.62 10.79
CA ILE A 16 -8.37 17.72 10.33
C ILE A 16 -8.94 19.11 10.63
N ARG A 17 -8.71 19.67 11.83
CA ARG A 17 -9.14 21.03 12.15
C ARG A 17 -8.54 22.04 11.18
N TRP A 18 -7.23 22.02 10.97
CA TRP A 18 -6.54 22.96 10.08
C TRP A 18 -6.80 22.70 8.60
N PHE A 19 -7.15 21.51 8.23
CA PHE A 19 -7.65 21.21 6.90
C PHE A 19 -8.84 22.10 6.53
N TYR A 20 -9.75 22.36 7.47
CA TYR A 20 -10.90 23.26 7.26
C TYR A 20 -10.59 24.73 7.55
N GLU A 21 -9.86 25.02 8.63
CA GLU A 21 -9.59 26.39 9.06
C GLU A 21 -8.45 27.06 8.29
N LYS A 22 -7.43 26.30 7.89
CA LYS A 22 -6.18 26.81 7.29
C LYS A 22 -5.78 25.97 6.05
N PRO A 23 -6.67 25.83 5.04
CA PRO A 23 -6.41 24.93 3.91
C PRO A 23 -5.15 25.30 3.10
N LYS A 24 -4.82 26.57 2.99
CA LYS A 24 -3.58 27.03 2.32
C LYS A 24 -2.34 26.54 3.05
N PHE A 25 -2.33 26.61 4.38
CA PHE A 25 -1.22 26.13 5.20
C PHE A 25 -1.02 24.62 5.02
N ILE A 26 -2.09 23.82 5.09
CA ILE A 26 -2.01 22.37 4.89
C ILE A 26 -1.46 22.03 3.49
N ARG A 27 -1.90 22.73 2.45
CA ARG A 27 -1.36 22.55 1.10
C ARG A 27 0.15 22.81 1.04
N GLN A 28 0.60 23.94 1.61
CA GLN A 28 2.02 24.29 1.67
C GLN A 28 2.86 23.24 2.43
N VAL A 29 2.34 22.70 3.53
CA VAL A 29 3.03 21.64 4.27
C VAL A 29 3.19 20.38 3.41
N ILE A 30 2.12 19.93 2.76
CA ILE A 30 2.15 18.78 1.86
C ILE A 30 3.15 18.99 0.71
N GLU A 31 3.16 20.18 0.11
CA GLU A 31 4.13 20.54 -0.95
C GLU A 31 5.57 20.47 -0.46
N ARG A 32 5.87 21.05 0.73
CA ARG A 32 7.22 21.01 1.31
C ARG A 32 7.69 19.60 1.64
N ILE A 33 6.80 18.76 2.18
CA ILE A 33 7.12 17.34 2.43
C ILE A 33 7.32 16.62 1.10
N THR A 34 6.56 16.95 0.07
CA THR A 34 6.75 16.38 -1.28
C THR A 34 8.13 16.75 -1.85
N ASP A 35 8.55 18.01 -1.74
CA ASP A 35 9.88 18.45 -2.17
C ASP A 35 10.97 17.64 -1.48
N PHE A 36 10.87 17.48 -0.16
CA PHE A 36 11.78 16.63 0.61
C PHE A 36 11.80 15.18 0.14
N ASN A 37 10.62 14.59 -0.07
CA ASN A 37 10.52 13.19 -0.53
C ASN A 37 11.11 12.99 -1.94
N VAL A 38 10.97 13.98 -2.82
CA VAL A 38 11.59 13.93 -4.16
C VAL A 38 13.13 13.88 -4.04
N GLU A 39 13.72 14.63 -3.13
CA GLU A 39 15.17 14.55 -2.87
C GLU A 39 15.57 13.19 -2.25
N MET A 40 14.78 12.66 -1.33
CA MET A 40 15.01 11.33 -0.76
C MET A 40 14.95 10.21 -1.83
N ILE A 41 14.04 10.32 -2.81
CA ILE A 41 13.95 9.37 -3.93
C ILE A 41 15.22 9.38 -4.77
N LYS A 42 15.81 10.56 -5.03
CA LYS A 42 17.09 10.66 -5.75
C LYS A 42 18.22 9.96 -4.99
N GLN A 43 18.32 10.17 -3.66
CA GLN A 43 19.31 9.50 -2.83
C GLN A 43 19.11 7.98 -2.78
N ALA A 44 17.85 7.51 -2.77
CA ALA A 44 17.56 6.08 -2.85
C ALA A 44 18.03 5.47 -4.17
N ALA A 45 17.89 6.21 -5.28
CA ALA A 45 18.42 5.78 -6.57
C ALA A 45 19.94 5.63 -6.57
N ASP A 46 20.67 6.58 -5.95
CA ASP A 46 22.12 6.50 -5.79
C ASP A 46 22.54 5.28 -4.96
N ALA A 47 21.70 4.85 -4.02
CA ALA A 47 21.88 3.63 -3.22
C ALA A 47 21.53 2.34 -3.99
N LYS A 48 21.11 2.44 -5.27
CA LYS A 48 20.81 1.32 -6.17
C LYS A 48 19.69 0.39 -5.65
N VAL A 49 18.63 0.98 -5.08
CA VAL A 49 17.41 0.22 -4.76
C VAL A 49 16.64 -0.12 -6.04
N ASP A 50 15.82 -1.16 -6.02
CA ASP A 50 15.00 -1.59 -7.16
C ASP A 50 13.66 -0.85 -7.24
N LEU A 51 13.12 -0.46 -6.09
CA LEU A 51 11.84 0.21 -6.00
C LEU A 51 11.70 1.07 -4.73
N ILE A 52 10.71 1.95 -4.74
CA ILE A 52 10.29 2.76 -3.59
C ILE A 52 8.95 2.25 -3.08
N ILE A 53 8.83 2.06 -1.77
CA ILE A 53 7.53 1.86 -1.10
C ILE A 53 7.21 3.11 -0.27
N SER A 54 6.20 3.85 -0.68
CA SER A 54 5.73 5.03 0.05
C SER A 54 4.60 4.65 1.00
N GLY A 55 4.92 4.55 2.28
CA GLY A 55 3.96 4.24 3.36
C GLY A 55 3.15 5.45 3.80
N GLY A 56 1.97 5.17 4.35
CA GLY A 56 1.08 6.16 4.96
C GLY A 56 -0.36 6.04 4.51
N ASP A 57 -1.27 5.96 5.49
CA ASP A 57 -2.65 5.63 5.21
C ASP A 57 -3.44 6.81 4.64
N TYR A 58 -4.17 6.52 3.59
CA TYR A 58 -5.13 7.42 2.95
C TYR A 58 -6.55 7.18 3.45
N SER A 59 -6.79 5.98 3.98
CA SER A 59 -8.12 5.52 4.36
C SER A 59 -8.11 4.82 5.73
N GLU A 60 -9.28 4.77 6.34
CA GLU A 60 -9.63 3.87 7.43
C GLU A 60 -10.62 2.81 6.91
N LYS A 61 -11.13 1.93 7.79
CA LYS A 61 -12.08 0.86 7.38
C LYS A 61 -13.34 1.36 6.65
N ARG A 62 -13.78 2.59 6.92
CA ARG A 62 -14.98 3.17 6.30
C ARG A 62 -14.69 3.89 4.99
N GLY A 63 -13.45 4.28 4.75
CA GLY A 63 -13.04 5.00 3.54
C GLY A 63 -11.97 6.07 3.80
N PRO A 64 -11.76 6.98 2.85
CA PRO A 64 -10.73 8.01 2.91
C PRO A 64 -10.83 8.91 4.14
N LEU A 65 -9.68 9.25 4.74
CA LEU A 65 -9.56 10.10 5.93
C LEU A 65 -9.99 11.56 5.70
N VAL A 66 -9.98 12.00 4.45
CA VAL A 66 -10.43 13.33 4.03
C VAL A 66 -11.27 13.19 2.74
N PRO A 67 -12.07 14.19 2.36
CA PRO A 67 -12.91 14.11 1.16
C PRO A 67 -12.10 13.75 -0.10
N VAL A 68 -12.67 12.89 -0.95
CA VAL A 68 -12.05 12.44 -2.22
C VAL A 68 -11.58 13.61 -3.08
N ARG A 69 -12.30 14.73 -3.08
CA ARG A 69 -11.90 15.94 -3.80
C ARG A 69 -10.53 16.45 -3.36
N PHE A 70 -10.19 16.37 -2.07
CA PHE A 70 -8.88 16.80 -1.60
C PHE A 70 -7.76 15.87 -2.09
N PHE A 71 -8.02 14.56 -2.18
CA PHE A 71 -7.08 13.65 -2.84
C PHE A 71 -6.82 14.11 -4.28
N LYS A 72 -7.86 14.38 -5.06
CA LYS A 72 -7.74 14.80 -6.45
C LYS A 72 -7.03 16.14 -6.62
N ASP A 73 -7.36 17.11 -5.77
CA ASP A 73 -6.88 18.50 -5.89
C ASP A 73 -5.49 18.71 -5.29
N VAL A 74 -5.06 17.86 -4.33
CA VAL A 74 -3.82 18.08 -3.55
C VAL A 74 -2.94 16.86 -3.47
N ILE A 75 -3.49 15.72 -2.99
CA ILE A 75 -2.66 14.56 -2.67
C ILE A 75 -2.12 13.93 -3.95
N PHE A 76 -2.98 13.64 -4.92
CA PHE A 76 -2.58 12.96 -6.16
C PHE A 76 -1.62 13.77 -7.02
N PRO A 77 -1.75 15.09 -7.20
CA PRO A 77 -0.71 15.88 -7.85
C PRO A 77 0.66 15.77 -7.18
N ASN A 78 0.71 15.80 -5.85
CA ASN A 78 1.95 15.64 -5.09
C ASN A 78 2.48 14.19 -5.11
N LEU A 79 1.61 13.18 -5.16
CA LEU A 79 2.01 11.79 -5.38
C LEU A 79 2.61 11.61 -6.78
N ARG A 80 2.01 12.18 -7.83
CA ARG A 80 2.56 12.13 -9.21
C ARG A 80 3.96 12.70 -9.28
N ARG A 81 4.25 13.80 -8.61
CA ARG A 81 5.61 14.38 -8.56
C ARG A 81 6.63 13.39 -7.99
N GLN A 82 6.28 12.63 -6.97
CA GLN A 82 7.15 11.60 -6.39
C GLN A 82 7.33 10.41 -7.34
N VAL A 83 6.25 9.95 -7.95
CA VAL A 83 6.29 8.86 -8.95
C VAL A 83 7.15 9.25 -10.15
N GLU A 84 6.97 10.46 -10.68
CA GLU A 84 7.79 10.98 -11.76
C GLU A 84 9.27 11.08 -11.40
N ALA A 85 9.59 11.46 -10.16
CA ALA A 85 10.97 11.46 -9.67
C ALA A 85 11.56 10.04 -9.61
N ALA A 86 10.78 9.06 -9.14
CA ALA A 86 11.18 7.66 -9.13
C ALA A 86 11.40 7.13 -10.56
N HIS A 87 10.47 7.40 -11.48
CA HIS A 87 10.58 6.98 -12.88
C HIS A 87 11.80 7.60 -13.59
N LYS A 88 12.09 8.89 -13.35
CA LYS A 88 13.30 9.54 -13.87
C LYS A 88 14.58 8.88 -13.37
N ALA A 89 14.54 8.29 -12.19
CA ALA A 89 15.64 7.54 -11.60
C ALA A 89 15.63 6.04 -11.95
N GLY A 90 14.70 5.58 -12.80
CA GLY A 90 14.58 4.18 -13.22
C GLY A 90 13.92 3.26 -12.17
N LEU A 91 13.29 3.83 -11.15
CA LEU A 91 12.70 3.09 -10.03
C LEU A 91 11.19 2.91 -10.20
N LYS A 92 10.67 1.78 -9.70
CA LYS A 92 9.23 1.57 -9.53
C LYS A 92 8.74 2.22 -8.23
N PHE A 93 7.50 2.69 -8.24
CA PHE A 93 6.89 3.34 -7.08
C PHE A 93 5.63 2.61 -6.62
N ILE A 94 5.69 2.06 -5.42
CA ILE A 94 4.59 1.33 -4.77
C ILE A 94 3.95 2.23 -3.71
N LYS A 95 2.63 2.34 -3.73
CA LYS A 95 1.90 3.01 -2.65
C LYS A 95 1.37 1.97 -1.66
N HIS A 96 1.75 2.12 -0.40
CA HIS A 96 1.12 1.41 0.71
C HIS A 96 0.07 2.30 1.37
N SER A 97 -1.10 1.74 1.59
CA SER A 97 -2.13 2.31 2.44
C SER A 97 -3.07 1.21 2.92
N ASP A 98 -3.32 1.19 4.21
CA ASP A 98 -4.39 0.39 4.79
C ASP A 98 -5.77 1.03 4.53
N GLY A 99 -6.80 0.32 4.96
CA GLY A 99 -8.18 0.78 4.91
C GLY A 99 -8.88 0.58 3.58
N ASN A 100 -10.09 1.10 3.50
CA ASN A 100 -10.95 1.00 2.32
C ASN A 100 -10.56 2.04 1.27
N LEU A 101 -9.79 1.62 0.28
CA LEU A 101 -9.36 2.45 -0.85
C LEU A 101 -10.37 2.50 -2.01
N ASN A 102 -11.47 1.75 -1.97
CA ASN A 102 -12.40 1.66 -3.10
C ASN A 102 -12.83 3.02 -3.68
N PRO A 103 -13.07 4.09 -2.87
CA PRO A 103 -13.45 5.39 -3.43
C PRO A 103 -12.34 6.11 -4.22
N ILE A 104 -11.09 5.70 -4.09
CA ILE A 104 -9.92 6.38 -4.67
C ILE A 104 -8.94 5.45 -5.42
N VAL A 105 -9.18 4.14 -5.39
CA VAL A 105 -8.24 3.15 -5.93
C VAL A 105 -8.04 3.26 -7.44
N ASP A 106 -9.07 3.63 -8.20
CA ASP A 106 -8.95 3.82 -9.65
C ASP A 106 -8.03 4.99 -9.99
N ASP A 107 -8.13 6.09 -9.26
CA ASP A 107 -7.24 7.23 -9.43
C ASP A 107 -5.79 6.86 -9.04
N LEU A 108 -5.60 6.12 -7.92
CA LEU A 108 -4.29 5.63 -7.49
C LEU A 108 -3.66 4.71 -8.53
N ALA A 109 -4.42 3.76 -9.07
CA ALA A 109 -3.99 2.80 -10.07
C ALA A 109 -3.50 3.46 -11.38
N ASN A 110 -3.89 4.72 -11.63
CA ASN A 110 -3.42 5.52 -12.76
C ASN A 110 -2.17 6.37 -12.43
N ILE A 111 -1.64 6.27 -11.22
CA ILE A 111 -0.53 7.10 -10.76
C ILE A 111 0.69 6.25 -10.44
N VAL A 112 0.52 5.13 -9.74
CA VAL A 112 1.59 4.33 -9.16
C VAL A 112 1.87 3.06 -9.96
N ASP A 113 3.04 2.44 -9.76
CA ASP A 113 3.38 1.15 -10.37
C ASP A 113 2.83 -0.03 -9.59
N GLY A 114 2.44 0.15 -8.35
CA GLY A 114 1.87 -0.93 -7.55
C GLY A 114 1.19 -0.47 -6.27
N LEU A 115 0.42 -1.37 -5.69
CA LEU A 115 -0.34 -1.16 -4.46
C LEU A 115 0.04 -2.22 -3.43
N HIS A 116 0.29 -1.77 -2.21
CA HIS A 116 0.49 -2.61 -1.02
C HIS A 116 -0.56 -2.31 0.03
N SER A 117 -0.77 -3.25 0.82
CA SER A 117 -1.76 -3.65 1.78
C SER A 117 -2.93 -4.35 1.08
N LEU A 118 -3.77 -3.61 0.32
CA LEU A 118 -5.05 -4.12 -0.18
C LEU A 118 -5.82 -4.76 0.99
N ASP A 119 -6.00 -3.99 2.08
CA ASP A 119 -6.45 -4.43 3.40
C ASP A 119 -7.74 -5.27 3.34
N PRO A 120 -7.67 -6.60 3.55
CA PRO A 120 -8.84 -7.46 3.46
C PRO A 120 -9.85 -7.19 4.58
N THR A 121 -9.40 -6.62 5.72
CA THR A 121 -10.29 -6.28 6.84
C THR A 121 -11.11 -5.02 6.57
N ALA A 122 -10.74 -4.25 5.54
CA ALA A 122 -11.45 -3.08 5.05
C ALA A 122 -12.19 -3.35 3.72
N GLY A 123 -12.35 -4.63 3.34
CA GLY A 123 -13.08 -5.03 2.14
C GLY A 123 -12.29 -4.93 0.84
N MET A 124 -10.96 -4.83 0.89
CA MET A 124 -10.12 -4.90 -0.31
C MET A 124 -9.85 -6.37 -0.65
N ASN A 125 -10.26 -6.78 -1.85
CA ASN A 125 -10.09 -8.16 -2.33
C ASN A 125 -8.93 -8.22 -3.34
N ILE A 126 -7.92 -9.08 -3.06
CA ILE A 126 -6.73 -9.20 -3.93
C ILE A 126 -7.06 -9.78 -5.31
N GLY A 127 -8.04 -10.69 -5.38
CA GLY A 127 -8.50 -11.27 -6.65
C GLY A 127 -9.20 -10.23 -7.53
N ASP A 128 -10.07 -9.40 -6.94
CA ASP A 128 -10.73 -8.30 -7.65
C ASP A 128 -9.72 -7.26 -8.11
N ALA A 129 -8.74 -6.93 -7.26
CA ALA A 129 -7.63 -6.04 -7.63
C ALA A 129 -6.81 -6.63 -8.78
N LYS A 130 -6.55 -7.94 -8.78
CA LYS A 130 -5.87 -8.64 -9.86
C LYS A 130 -6.63 -8.58 -11.18
N LEU A 131 -7.92 -8.81 -11.14
CA LEU A 131 -8.77 -8.73 -12.36
C LEU A 131 -8.83 -7.31 -12.93
N ARG A 132 -8.84 -6.28 -12.08
CA ARG A 132 -8.99 -4.89 -12.52
C ARG A 132 -7.68 -4.22 -12.91
N TYR A 133 -6.58 -4.58 -12.27
CA TYR A 133 -5.31 -3.84 -12.36
C TYR A 133 -4.08 -4.71 -12.61
N GLY A 134 -4.21 -6.04 -12.57
CA GLY A 134 -3.07 -6.97 -12.61
C GLY A 134 -2.31 -7.01 -13.93
N ASP A 135 -2.81 -6.38 -14.97
CA ASP A 135 -2.13 -6.18 -16.25
C ASP A 135 -1.11 -5.04 -16.22
N ARG A 136 -1.22 -4.11 -15.25
CA ARG A 136 -0.43 -2.88 -15.18
C ARG A 136 0.17 -2.57 -13.82
N LEU A 137 -0.38 -3.12 -12.74
CA LEU A 137 0.11 -2.88 -11.39
C LEU A 137 0.79 -4.11 -10.78
N ILE A 138 1.82 -3.84 -10.01
CA ILE A 138 2.36 -4.78 -9.02
C ILE A 138 1.43 -4.79 -7.82
N LEU A 139 0.85 -5.94 -7.50
CA LEU A 139 -0.01 -6.12 -6.34
C LEU A 139 0.78 -6.80 -5.22
N ILE A 140 0.82 -6.20 -4.04
CA ILE A 140 1.56 -6.71 -2.88
C ILE A 140 0.59 -6.93 -1.73
N GLY A 141 0.57 -8.12 -1.18
CA GLY A 141 -0.33 -8.47 -0.07
C GLY A 141 -0.91 -9.88 -0.24
N ASN A 142 -2.08 -10.23 0.32
CA ASN A 142 -2.81 -9.46 1.33
C ASN A 142 -3.29 -10.39 2.45
N VAL A 143 -2.40 -11.32 2.89
CA VAL A 143 -2.70 -12.13 4.07
C VAL A 143 -2.98 -11.19 5.24
N ALA A 144 -4.17 -11.29 5.84
CA ALA A 144 -4.58 -10.34 6.87
C ALA A 144 -3.66 -10.42 8.09
N VAL A 145 -3.02 -9.31 8.45
CA VAL A 145 -2.13 -9.28 9.62
C VAL A 145 -2.89 -9.61 10.92
N ASP A 146 -4.15 -9.25 11.04
CA ASP A 146 -5.03 -9.63 12.16
C ASP A 146 -5.20 -11.15 12.26
N ASN A 147 -5.22 -11.87 11.13
CA ASN A 147 -5.31 -13.32 11.08
C ASN A 147 -4.00 -13.99 11.56
N LEU A 148 -2.85 -13.37 11.31
CA LEU A 148 -1.59 -13.83 11.90
C LEU A 148 -1.60 -13.81 13.43
N CYS A 149 -2.43 -12.96 14.04
CA CYS A 149 -2.61 -12.90 15.50
C CYS A 149 -3.61 -13.93 16.03
N ARG A 150 -4.69 -14.21 15.26
CA ARG A 150 -5.89 -14.86 15.80
C ARG A 150 -6.10 -16.28 15.30
N LYS A 151 -5.75 -16.56 14.04
CA LYS A 151 -6.01 -17.84 13.41
C LYS A 151 -5.03 -18.94 13.83
N THR A 152 -5.31 -20.16 13.40
CA THR A 152 -4.40 -21.28 13.47
C THR A 152 -3.40 -21.25 12.31
N LYS A 153 -2.32 -22.02 12.43
CA LYS A 153 -1.31 -22.18 11.39
C LYS A 153 -1.92 -22.71 10.08
N GLU A 154 -2.80 -23.68 10.17
CA GLU A 154 -3.48 -24.30 9.04
C GLU A 154 -4.36 -23.30 8.29
N GLU A 155 -5.10 -22.47 9.01
CA GLU A 155 -5.92 -21.41 8.42
C GLU A 155 -5.07 -20.34 7.72
N ILE A 156 -3.87 -20.02 8.22
CA ILE A 156 -2.94 -19.09 7.55
C ILE A 156 -2.39 -19.73 6.27
N VAL A 157 -2.08 -21.02 6.28
CA VAL A 157 -1.64 -21.73 5.07
C VAL A 157 -2.72 -21.65 3.99
N GLU A 158 -3.98 -21.90 4.34
CA GLU A 158 -5.10 -21.83 3.38
C GLU A 158 -5.33 -20.40 2.87
N GLU A 159 -5.27 -19.40 3.74
CA GLU A 159 -5.38 -17.99 3.33
C GLU A 159 -4.24 -17.58 2.37
N THR A 160 -3.03 -18.05 2.65
CA THR A 160 -1.86 -17.82 1.78
C THR A 160 -2.03 -18.48 0.42
N LYS A 161 -2.52 -19.72 0.39
CA LYS A 161 -2.86 -20.41 -0.87
C LYS A 161 -3.90 -19.65 -1.67
N GLU A 162 -4.93 -19.15 -1.00
CA GLU A 162 -5.98 -18.38 -1.67
C GLU A 162 -5.45 -17.09 -2.28
N CYS A 163 -4.56 -16.37 -1.57
CA CYS A 163 -3.87 -15.21 -2.12
C CYS A 163 -3.05 -15.57 -3.37
N LEU A 164 -2.26 -16.65 -3.31
CA LEU A 164 -1.46 -17.14 -4.44
C LEU A 164 -2.34 -17.52 -5.63
N LYS A 165 -3.40 -18.29 -5.39
CA LYS A 165 -4.33 -18.76 -6.41
C LYS A 165 -4.99 -17.60 -7.17
N ARG A 166 -5.38 -16.55 -6.44
CA ARG A 166 -6.12 -15.41 -7.01
C ARG A 166 -5.23 -14.36 -7.64
N ALA A 167 -4.06 -14.11 -7.09
CA ALA A 167 -3.25 -12.96 -7.48
C ALA A 167 -1.97 -13.31 -8.25
N ALA A 168 -1.40 -14.50 -8.05
CA ALA A 168 -0.13 -14.83 -8.65
C ALA A 168 -0.18 -15.23 -10.14
N PRO A 169 -1.24 -15.86 -10.70
CA PRO A 169 -1.25 -16.22 -12.12
C PRO A 169 -0.95 -15.03 -13.02
N GLY A 170 -0.07 -15.22 -14.00
CA GLY A 170 0.36 -14.17 -14.93
C GLY A 170 1.44 -13.21 -14.38
N GLY A 171 1.92 -13.41 -13.15
CA GLY A 171 2.94 -12.54 -12.55
C GLY A 171 2.39 -11.23 -11.96
N GLY A 172 3.28 -10.25 -11.70
CA GLY A 172 2.89 -8.94 -11.14
C GLY A 172 2.38 -9.01 -9.71
N TYR A 173 2.70 -10.05 -8.95
CA TYR A 173 2.27 -10.26 -7.59
C TYR A 173 3.44 -10.54 -6.65
N ILE A 174 3.42 -9.94 -5.47
CA ILE A 174 4.34 -10.21 -4.38
C ILE A 174 3.53 -10.63 -3.14
N LEU A 175 3.71 -11.87 -2.68
CA LEU A 175 3.08 -12.36 -1.46
C LEU A 175 3.60 -11.57 -0.25
N SER A 176 2.68 -11.01 0.52
CA SER A 176 2.97 -10.31 1.77
C SER A 176 1.77 -10.39 2.72
N SER A 177 1.99 -10.10 3.99
CA SER A 177 0.91 -9.70 4.89
C SER A 177 0.35 -8.34 4.47
N SER A 178 -0.87 -8.04 4.87
CA SER A 178 -1.51 -6.76 4.56
C SER A 178 -0.82 -5.57 5.25
N ASN A 179 -0.12 -5.81 6.36
CA ASN A 179 0.64 -4.78 7.08
C ASN A 179 1.89 -5.38 7.71
N SER A 180 2.73 -4.53 8.32
CA SER A 180 3.87 -4.95 9.12
C SER A 180 3.43 -5.85 10.29
N TRP A 181 4.24 -6.87 10.56
CA TRP A 181 4.00 -7.72 11.74
C TRP A 181 4.22 -6.91 13.00
N TYR A 182 3.27 -6.99 13.92
CA TYR A 182 3.33 -6.32 15.20
C TYR A 182 3.31 -7.33 16.36
N THR A 183 3.49 -6.87 17.57
CA THR A 183 3.69 -7.71 18.78
C THR A 183 2.63 -8.81 19.00
N GLY A 184 1.43 -8.65 18.45
CA GLY A 184 0.37 -9.67 18.55
C GLY A 184 0.46 -10.79 17.51
N ALA A 185 1.29 -10.66 16.48
CA ALA A 185 1.43 -11.69 15.45
C ALA A 185 2.18 -12.91 16.01
N LYS A 186 1.58 -14.09 15.86
CA LYS A 186 2.20 -15.35 16.29
C LYS A 186 3.31 -15.72 15.33
N LEU A 187 4.52 -15.95 15.83
CA LEU A 187 5.68 -16.30 15.00
C LEU A 187 5.41 -17.53 14.13
N GLU A 188 4.75 -18.54 14.68
CA GLU A 188 4.37 -19.74 13.94
C GLU A 188 3.48 -19.48 12.73
N ASN A 189 2.58 -18.50 12.83
CA ASN A 189 1.70 -18.06 11.75
C ASN A 189 2.46 -17.28 10.68
N CYS A 190 3.35 -16.39 11.11
CA CYS A 190 4.22 -15.65 10.18
C CYS A 190 5.11 -16.61 9.38
N LEU A 191 5.71 -17.60 10.04
CA LEU A 191 6.52 -18.62 9.38
C LEU A 191 5.66 -19.51 8.46
N ALA A 192 4.44 -19.88 8.88
CA ALA A 192 3.52 -20.66 8.06
C ALA A 192 3.16 -19.95 6.74
N MET A 193 2.94 -18.63 6.78
CA MET A 193 2.73 -17.83 5.57
C MET A 193 3.95 -17.88 4.64
N VAL A 194 5.16 -17.68 5.17
CA VAL A 194 6.40 -17.71 4.39
C VAL A 194 6.64 -19.10 3.78
N ASP A 195 6.47 -20.16 4.57
CA ASP A 195 6.67 -21.54 4.12
C ASP A 195 5.62 -21.96 3.07
N ALA A 196 4.36 -21.55 3.24
CA ALA A 196 3.32 -21.74 2.24
C ALA A 196 3.66 -21.01 0.94
N GLY A 197 4.15 -19.76 1.04
CA GLY A 197 4.63 -19.00 -0.11
C GLY A 197 5.75 -19.71 -0.87
N ARG A 198 6.74 -20.24 -0.16
CA ARG A 198 7.84 -21.02 -0.76
C ARG A 198 7.37 -22.32 -1.40
N LYS A 199 6.43 -23.00 -0.74
CA LYS A 199 5.94 -24.30 -1.19
C LYS A 199 5.03 -24.21 -2.41
N TYR A 200 4.15 -23.21 -2.45
CA TYR A 200 3.07 -23.12 -3.44
C TYR A 200 3.22 -21.95 -4.43
N GLY A 201 4.20 -21.06 -4.22
CA GLY A 201 4.39 -19.86 -5.04
C GLY A 201 5.29 -20.02 -6.26
N ALA A 202 5.79 -21.25 -6.54
CA ALA A 202 6.57 -21.51 -7.74
C ALA A 202 5.68 -21.48 -9.00
N TYR A 203 6.18 -20.85 -10.06
CA TYR A 203 5.49 -20.83 -11.36
C TYR A 203 5.79 -22.08 -12.20
N PRO A 204 4.81 -22.62 -12.95
CA PRO A 204 3.41 -22.18 -13.00
C PRO A 204 2.68 -22.43 -11.69
N ILE A 205 1.84 -21.48 -11.28
CA ILE A 205 1.10 -21.59 -10.01
C ILE A 205 0.16 -22.80 -10.05
N ASN A 206 0.37 -23.73 -9.15
CA ASN A 206 -0.45 -24.93 -8.98
C ASN A 206 -0.77 -25.10 -7.48
N VAL A 207 -1.81 -24.44 -7.04
CA VAL A 207 -2.27 -24.49 -5.65
C VAL A 207 -3.46 -25.45 -5.57
N PRO A 208 -3.38 -26.49 -4.73
CA PRO A 208 -4.46 -27.45 -4.55
C PRO A 208 -5.70 -26.84 -3.91
#